data_f155a1b562d22fc46f1781cf45114ffa
#
_entry.id   f155a1b562d22fc46f1781cf45114ffa
#
_cell.length_a   1.000
_cell.length_b   1.000
_cell.length_c   1.000
_cell.angle_alpha   90.00
_cell.angle_beta   90.00
_cell.angle_gamma   90.00
#
_symmetry.space_group_name_H-M   'P 1'
#
loop_
_entity.id
_entity.type
_entity.pdbx_description
1 polymer ?
#
loop_
_entity_poly.entity_id
_entity_poly.type
_entity_poly.pdbx_seq_one_letter_code
_entity_poly.pdbx_strand_id
1 'polypeptide(L)'
;NLINELYSLSFFTAEDDDVLKNAKSFFIDKLERNWQDLNFSLQAKSALILHREGRDETAQLIMKSLQERMSQIKNTTDVTTQTLVMEAFREISPNKQILNDMMISFLNNKRTNMWENPMMTVDAVYAILNVNGQQSTVNSLQSEFVQRYWNAEELKDFKNLTLENQNDNIAWGGLFRQYFVSIDEVRKHESPLNVERELFVERNDENGSYLVPIKETELKVGDKVVVNLTIEASQDMEFVFLKDLRAACFEPTEQMSRYKYSDGMFYYQSNSDTFMGFYFDNVTQGKHQVSYSIYVTKELSFSNGYA
;
A
#
# COMPACT_ATOMS: atom_id res chain seq x y z
N ASN A 1 28.74 5.85 -5.35
CA ASN A 1 28.44 6.09 -6.78
C ASN A 1 28.52 7.57 -7.06
N LEU A 2 29.49 7.99 -7.89
CA LEU A 2 29.81 9.38 -8.19
C LEU A 2 28.59 10.22 -8.67
N ILE A 3 27.68 9.61 -9.45
CA ILE A 3 26.45 10.30 -9.90
C ILE A 3 25.57 10.68 -8.71
N ASN A 4 25.49 9.85 -7.67
CA ASN A 4 24.72 10.18 -6.48
C ASN A 4 25.33 11.36 -5.71
N GLU A 5 26.66 11.42 -5.66
CA GLU A 5 27.38 12.55 -5.03
C GLU A 5 27.17 13.84 -5.81
N LEU A 6 27.33 13.80 -7.15
CA LEU A 6 27.04 14.96 -8.01
C LEU A 6 25.58 15.41 -7.91
N TYR A 7 24.64 14.48 -7.84
CA TYR A 7 23.23 14.80 -7.64
C TYR A 7 22.99 15.50 -6.30
N SER A 8 23.59 14.98 -5.22
CA SER A 8 23.51 15.62 -3.90
C SER A 8 24.13 17.01 -3.89
N LEU A 9 25.30 17.17 -4.52
CA LEU A 9 25.98 18.47 -4.64
C LEU A 9 25.19 19.47 -5.50
N SER A 10 24.41 19.02 -6.47
CA SER A 10 23.62 19.91 -7.35
C SER A 10 22.52 20.71 -6.62
N PHE A 11 22.18 20.35 -5.38
CA PHE A 11 21.25 21.11 -4.55
C PHE A 11 21.89 22.30 -3.82
N PHE A 12 23.22 22.38 -3.80
CA PHE A 12 23.94 23.39 -3.04
C PHE A 12 24.67 24.33 -4.00
N THR A 13 24.56 25.64 -3.74
CA THR A 13 25.28 26.72 -4.45
C THR A 13 26.50 27.17 -3.63
N ALA A 14 27.25 26.22 -3.05
CA ALA A 14 28.43 26.56 -2.27
C ALA A 14 29.53 27.15 -3.16
N GLU A 15 30.31 28.08 -2.62
CA GLU A 15 31.55 28.53 -3.25
C GLU A 15 32.57 27.37 -3.18
N ASP A 16 32.62 26.59 -4.26
CA ASP A 16 33.58 25.52 -4.40
C ASP A 16 35.01 26.12 -4.54
N ASP A 17 36.00 25.49 -3.96
CA ASP A 17 37.39 25.81 -4.26
C ASP A 17 37.75 25.39 -5.72
N ASP A 18 38.84 25.87 -6.26
CA ASP A 18 39.22 25.62 -7.66
C ASP A 18 39.47 24.12 -7.93
N VAL A 19 39.89 23.36 -6.95
CA VAL A 19 40.11 21.90 -7.07
C VAL A 19 38.79 21.18 -7.23
N LEU A 20 37.82 21.52 -6.39
CA LEU A 20 36.48 20.92 -6.44
C LEU A 20 35.75 21.31 -7.73
N LYS A 21 35.85 22.58 -8.15
CA LYS A 21 35.29 23.06 -9.45
C LYS A 21 35.84 22.28 -10.64
N ASN A 22 37.14 22.09 -10.71
CA ASN A 22 37.80 21.38 -11.80
C ASN A 22 37.41 19.89 -11.80
N ALA A 23 37.36 19.26 -10.62
CA ALA A 23 36.93 17.86 -10.49
C ALA A 23 35.45 17.70 -10.91
N LYS A 24 34.58 18.58 -10.45
CA LYS A 24 33.15 18.59 -10.79
C LYS A 24 32.94 18.75 -12.29
N SER A 25 33.60 19.74 -12.92
CA SER A 25 33.52 19.97 -14.37
C SER A 25 33.96 18.74 -15.16
N PHE A 26 35.08 18.10 -14.80
CA PHE A 26 35.54 16.90 -15.45
C PHE A 26 34.52 15.75 -15.41
N PHE A 27 33.87 15.53 -14.27
CA PHE A 27 32.89 14.46 -14.13
C PHE A 27 31.55 14.81 -14.82
N ILE A 28 31.15 16.07 -14.86
CA ILE A 28 29.99 16.54 -15.62
C ILE A 28 30.20 16.34 -17.11
N ASP A 29 31.36 16.70 -17.67
CA ASP A 29 31.68 16.46 -19.08
C ASP A 29 31.69 14.96 -19.42
N LYS A 30 32.14 14.11 -18.49
CA LYS A 30 32.10 12.66 -18.66
C LYS A 30 30.67 12.13 -18.62
N LEU A 31 29.82 12.66 -17.73
CA LEU A 31 28.42 12.30 -17.62
C LEU A 31 27.66 12.68 -18.89
N GLU A 32 27.89 13.87 -19.41
CA GLU A 32 27.31 14.39 -20.65
C GLU A 32 27.57 13.50 -21.87
N ARG A 33 28.74 12.85 -21.92
CA ARG A 33 29.11 11.96 -23.03
C ARG A 33 28.58 10.52 -22.90
N ASN A 34 28.30 10.04 -21.68
CA ASN A 34 28.05 8.63 -21.42
C ASN A 34 26.70 8.31 -20.75
N TRP A 35 25.78 9.26 -20.72
CA TRP A 35 24.49 9.07 -20.06
C TRP A 35 23.63 7.96 -20.68
N GLN A 36 23.85 7.64 -21.95
CA GLN A 36 23.05 6.68 -22.72
C GLN A 36 23.16 5.25 -22.18
N ASP A 37 24.29 4.90 -21.58
CA ASP A 37 24.57 3.56 -21.03
C ASP A 37 24.04 3.37 -19.60
N LEU A 38 23.40 4.40 -19.05
CA LEU A 38 22.89 4.39 -17.68
C LEU A 38 21.45 3.83 -17.63
N ASN A 39 21.08 3.27 -16.47
CA ASN A 39 19.68 2.91 -16.21
C ASN A 39 18.79 4.15 -16.02
N PHE A 40 17.47 3.98 -15.96
CA PHE A 40 16.51 5.09 -15.93
C PHE A 40 16.72 6.04 -14.73
N SER A 41 16.99 5.51 -13.53
CA SER A 41 17.22 6.34 -12.34
C SER A 41 18.46 7.21 -12.47
N LEU A 42 19.54 6.65 -12.98
CA LEU A 42 20.78 7.38 -13.22
C LEU A 42 20.66 8.34 -14.39
N GLN A 43 19.89 8.03 -15.44
CA GLN A 43 19.57 8.97 -16.51
C GLN A 43 18.77 10.17 -15.99
N ALA A 44 17.76 9.95 -15.14
CA ALA A 44 16.99 11.03 -14.53
C ALA A 44 17.88 11.94 -13.66
N LYS A 45 18.74 11.35 -12.82
CA LYS A 45 19.74 12.10 -12.05
C LYS A 45 20.69 12.89 -12.95
N SER A 46 21.17 12.25 -14.03
CA SER A 46 22.05 12.93 -14.98
C SER A 46 21.39 14.14 -15.64
N ALA A 47 20.12 14.02 -16.03
CA ALA A 47 19.36 15.13 -16.58
C ALA A 47 19.26 16.29 -15.57
N LEU A 48 18.94 16.01 -14.32
CA LEU A 48 18.85 17.01 -13.24
C LEU A 48 20.20 17.69 -12.98
N ILE A 49 21.29 16.92 -12.87
CA ILE A 49 22.64 17.44 -12.69
C ILE A 49 23.00 18.38 -13.85
N LEU A 50 22.86 17.89 -15.09
CA LEU A 50 23.21 18.65 -16.30
C LEU A 50 22.38 19.93 -16.42
N HIS A 51 21.10 19.88 -16.16
CA HIS A 51 20.24 21.05 -16.14
C HIS A 51 20.70 22.10 -15.11
N ARG A 52 20.93 21.67 -13.86
CA ARG A 52 21.39 22.55 -12.76
C ARG A 52 22.79 23.15 -13.01
N GLU A 53 23.60 22.50 -13.84
CA GLU A 53 24.92 22.98 -14.28
C GLU A 53 24.88 23.72 -15.63
N GLY A 54 23.68 24.07 -16.15
CA GLY A 54 23.51 24.85 -17.38
C GLY A 54 23.76 24.07 -18.68
N ARG A 55 23.79 22.73 -18.64
CA ARG A 55 23.93 21.85 -19.82
C ARG A 55 22.56 21.43 -20.36
N ASP A 56 21.69 22.39 -20.65
CA ASP A 56 20.28 22.16 -20.96
C ASP A 56 20.04 21.35 -22.22
N GLU A 57 20.87 21.48 -23.25
CA GLU A 57 20.72 20.71 -24.50
C GLU A 57 20.76 19.20 -24.24
N THR A 58 21.76 18.75 -23.52
CA THR A 58 21.89 17.32 -23.20
C THR A 58 20.84 16.88 -22.18
N ALA A 59 20.50 17.72 -21.22
CA ALA A 59 19.40 17.43 -20.29
C ALA A 59 18.07 17.19 -21.03
N GLN A 60 17.72 18.00 -22.02
CA GLN A 60 16.52 17.83 -22.85
C GLN A 60 16.57 16.56 -23.72
N LEU A 61 17.75 16.17 -24.23
CA LEU A 61 17.91 14.91 -24.97
C LEU A 61 17.64 13.69 -24.06
N ILE A 62 18.11 13.74 -22.82
CA ILE A 62 17.81 12.70 -21.84
C ILE A 62 16.31 12.65 -21.54
N MET A 63 15.68 13.80 -21.31
CA MET A 63 14.23 13.89 -21.07
C MET A 63 13.42 13.29 -22.21
N LYS A 64 13.77 13.58 -23.45
CA LYS A 64 13.13 12.97 -24.63
C LYS A 64 13.28 11.45 -24.64
N SER A 65 14.48 10.93 -24.35
CA SER A 65 14.73 9.50 -24.26
C SER A 65 13.93 8.82 -23.14
N LEU A 66 13.78 9.47 -21.99
CA LEU A 66 12.93 8.97 -20.90
C LEU A 66 11.44 8.98 -21.28
N GLN A 67 10.98 10.02 -21.97
CA GLN A 67 9.60 10.12 -22.45
C GLN A 67 9.24 9.01 -23.44
N GLU A 68 10.12 8.70 -24.39
CA GLU A 68 9.92 7.61 -25.36
C GLU A 68 9.80 6.24 -24.68
N ARG A 69 10.42 6.05 -23.52
CA ARG A 69 10.42 4.80 -22.74
C ARG A 69 9.50 4.84 -21.52
N MET A 70 8.56 5.79 -21.48
CA MET A 70 7.69 6.01 -20.32
C MET A 70 6.86 4.78 -19.90
N SER A 71 6.42 3.95 -20.88
CA SER A 71 5.68 2.72 -20.57
C SER A 71 6.50 1.72 -19.75
N GLN A 72 7.80 1.62 -20.03
CA GLN A 72 8.71 0.75 -19.27
C GLN A 72 8.92 1.31 -17.86
N ILE A 73 9.06 2.63 -17.73
CA ILE A 73 9.26 3.31 -16.44
C ILE A 73 8.03 3.16 -15.54
N LYS A 74 6.83 3.32 -16.07
CA LYS A 74 5.58 3.15 -15.33
C LYS A 74 5.36 1.71 -14.83
N ASN A 75 5.85 0.73 -15.56
CA ASN A 75 5.72 -0.68 -15.21
C ASN A 75 6.83 -1.21 -14.29
N THR A 76 7.83 -0.37 -13.95
CA THR A 76 8.82 -0.77 -12.96
C THR A 76 8.25 -0.74 -11.55
N THR A 77 8.65 -1.69 -10.73
CA THR A 77 8.35 -1.69 -9.28
C THR A 77 9.30 -0.77 -8.49
N ASP A 78 10.35 -0.26 -9.13
CA ASP A 78 11.33 0.61 -8.48
C ASP A 78 10.77 2.04 -8.30
N VAL A 79 10.29 2.30 -7.11
CA VAL A 79 9.74 3.57 -6.64
C VAL A 79 10.75 4.71 -6.81
N THR A 80 12.01 4.47 -6.49
CA THR A 80 13.08 5.48 -6.61
C THR A 80 13.27 5.93 -8.05
N THR A 81 13.24 5.02 -9.02
CA THR A 81 13.28 5.38 -10.44
C THR A 81 12.10 6.25 -10.84
N GLN A 82 10.87 5.86 -10.47
CA GLN A 82 9.68 6.65 -10.80
C GLN A 82 9.75 8.05 -10.18
N THR A 83 10.15 8.16 -8.91
CA THR A 83 10.29 9.43 -8.20
C THR A 83 11.28 10.38 -8.89
N LEU A 84 12.47 9.89 -9.25
CA LEU A 84 13.50 10.67 -9.92
C LEU A 84 13.08 11.13 -11.32
N VAL A 85 12.36 10.29 -12.06
CA VAL A 85 11.82 10.65 -13.36
C VAL A 85 10.73 11.73 -13.23
N MET A 86 9.85 11.62 -12.22
CA MET A 86 8.85 12.66 -11.93
C MET A 86 9.52 13.99 -11.56
N GLU A 87 10.58 13.98 -10.75
CA GLU A 87 11.35 15.17 -10.40
C GLU A 87 11.96 15.81 -11.65
N ALA A 88 12.60 15.00 -12.51
CA ALA A 88 13.23 15.49 -13.74
C ALA A 88 12.18 16.11 -14.71
N PHE A 89 11.02 15.47 -14.90
CA PHE A 89 9.95 16.07 -15.71
C PHE A 89 9.43 17.36 -15.12
N ARG A 90 9.27 17.46 -13.82
CA ARG A 90 8.81 18.68 -13.17
C ARG A 90 9.78 19.85 -13.36
N GLU A 91 11.10 19.59 -13.21
CA GLU A 91 12.12 20.64 -13.20
C GLU A 91 12.54 21.06 -14.61
N ILE A 92 12.75 20.09 -15.51
CA ILE A 92 13.39 20.33 -16.82
C ILE A 92 12.37 20.48 -17.96
N SER A 93 11.34 19.63 -17.97
CA SER A 93 10.36 19.57 -19.06
C SER A 93 8.96 19.34 -18.51
N PRO A 94 8.36 20.33 -17.83
CA PRO A 94 7.06 20.20 -17.17
C PRO A 94 5.98 19.72 -18.14
N ASN A 95 5.48 18.51 -17.92
CA ASN A 95 4.38 17.92 -18.67
C ASN A 95 3.32 17.40 -17.70
N LYS A 96 2.24 18.17 -17.53
CA LYS A 96 1.16 17.86 -16.60
C LYS A 96 0.56 16.48 -16.83
N GLN A 97 0.37 16.08 -18.10
CA GLN A 97 -0.23 14.78 -18.42
C GLN A 97 0.66 13.62 -17.96
N ILE A 98 1.96 13.69 -18.27
CA ILE A 98 2.93 12.65 -17.85
C ILE A 98 3.00 12.57 -16.34
N LEU A 99 3.10 13.69 -15.64
CA LEU A 99 3.18 13.74 -14.19
C LEU A 99 1.92 13.18 -13.51
N ASN A 100 0.74 13.55 -14.01
CA ASN A 100 -0.54 13.05 -13.52
C ASN A 100 -0.68 11.53 -13.74
N ASP A 101 -0.33 11.04 -14.94
CA ASP A 101 -0.37 9.62 -15.25
C ASP A 101 0.58 8.80 -14.37
N MET A 102 1.79 9.31 -14.12
CA MET A 102 2.74 8.67 -13.21
C MET A 102 2.23 8.67 -11.77
N MET A 103 1.65 9.78 -11.31
CA MET A 103 1.08 9.88 -9.97
C MET A 103 -0.10 8.92 -9.78
N ILE A 104 -0.99 8.79 -10.77
CA ILE A 104 -2.09 7.81 -10.73
C ILE A 104 -1.56 6.39 -10.62
N SER A 105 -0.58 6.03 -11.46
CA SER A 105 0.06 4.71 -11.42
C SER A 105 0.68 4.43 -10.04
N PHE A 106 1.37 5.40 -9.52
CA PHE A 106 2.04 5.34 -8.22
C PHE A 106 1.08 5.11 -7.05
N LEU A 107 -0.03 5.85 -7.03
CA LEU A 107 -1.06 5.73 -6.00
C LEU A 107 -1.91 4.46 -6.14
N ASN A 108 -2.14 4.00 -7.38
CA ASN A 108 -2.82 2.73 -7.61
C ASN A 108 -1.99 1.55 -7.07
N ASN A 109 -0.69 1.56 -7.26
CA ASN A 109 0.21 0.55 -6.68
C ASN A 109 0.14 0.57 -5.14
N LYS A 110 -0.01 1.76 -4.52
CA LYS A 110 -0.12 1.90 -3.07
C LYS A 110 -1.42 1.34 -2.48
N ARG A 111 -2.50 1.19 -3.26
CA ARG A 111 -3.79 0.69 -2.75
C ARG A 111 -3.71 -0.70 -2.12
N THR A 112 -2.85 -1.54 -2.64
CA THR A 112 -2.75 -2.97 -2.25
C THR A 112 -1.40 -3.35 -1.69
N ASN A 113 -0.37 -2.55 -1.98
CA ASN A 113 1.01 -2.84 -1.60
C ASN A 113 1.60 -1.72 -0.76
N MET A 114 2.53 -2.06 0.11
CA MET A 114 3.39 -1.06 0.74
C MET A 114 4.58 -0.76 -0.18
N TRP A 115 5.13 0.44 -0.08
CA TRP A 115 6.46 0.68 -0.65
C TRP A 115 7.49 -0.06 0.19
N GLU A 116 8.41 -0.77 -0.44
CA GLU A 116 9.30 -1.79 0.16
C GLU A 116 9.97 -1.38 1.47
N ASN A 117 10.27 -0.09 1.64
CA ASN A 117 10.94 0.40 2.84
C ASN A 117 10.61 1.87 3.14
N PRO A 118 10.97 2.37 4.35
CA PRO A 118 10.69 3.76 4.76
C PRO A 118 11.33 4.82 3.84
N MET A 119 12.49 4.55 3.25
CA MET A 119 13.14 5.50 2.33
C MET A 119 12.32 5.67 1.05
N MET A 120 11.86 4.57 0.45
CA MET A 120 10.96 4.63 -0.72
C MET A 120 9.64 5.33 -0.39
N THR A 121 9.14 5.18 0.83
CA THR A 121 7.97 5.92 1.29
C THR A 121 8.23 7.43 1.31
N VAL A 122 9.40 7.86 1.80
CA VAL A 122 9.79 9.27 1.81
C VAL A 122 9.94 9.81 0.38
N ASP A 123 10.62 9.07 -0.49
CA ASP A 123 10.79 9.43 -1.91
C ASP A 123 9.43 9.58 -2.59
N ALA A 124 8.52 8.65 -2.35
CA ALA A 124 7.17 8.66 -2.89
C ALA A 124 6.36 9.88 -2.44
N VAL A 125 6.35 10.15 -1.14
CA VAL A 125 5.66 11.32 -0.57
C VAL A 125 6.26 12.61 -1.12
N TYR A 126 7.58 12.70 -1.20
CA TYR A 126 8.28 13.84 -1.79
C TYR A 126 7.86 14.06 -3.26
N ALA A 127 7.82 13.00 -4.09
CA ALA A 127 7.41 13.09 -5.48
C ALA A 127 5.96 13.59 -5.61
N ILE A 128 5.03 13.04 -4.83
CA ILE A 128 3.61 13.43 -4.84
C ILE A 128 3.44 14.91 -4.45
N LEU A 129 4.10 15.35 -3.39
CA LEU A 129 4.05 16.75 -2.94
C LEU A 129 4.64 17.70 -3.98
N ASN A 130 5.72 17.29 -4.64
CA ASN A 130 6.39 18.09 -5.65
C ASN A 130 5.56 18.24 -6.95
N VAL A 131 4.85 17.20 -7.39
CA VAL A 131 4.00 17.27 -8.60
C VAL A 131 2.88 18.28 -8.45
N ASN A 132 2.33 18.42 -7.24
CA ASN A 132 1.25 19.36 -6.95
C ASN A 132 1.69 20.84 -6.88
N GLY A 133 2.94 21.15 -7.23
CA GLY A 133 3.43 22.53 -7.38
C GLY A 133 3.66 23.27 -6.06
N GLN A 134 3.65 22.58 -4.96
CA GLN A 134 4.00 23.17 -3.66
C GLN A 134 5.51 23.26 -3.53
N GLN A 135 6.07 24.41 -3.83
CA GLN A 135 7.36 24.78 -3.27
C GLN A 135 7.16 24.80 -1.75
N SER A 136 7.68 23.77 -1.07
CA SER A 136 7.79 23.77 0.37
C SER A 136 8.87 24.75 0.82
N THR A 137 8.58 26.03 0.75
CA THR A 137 9.17 26.92 1.74
C THR A 137 8.47 26.57 3.05
N VAL A 138 9.22 26.28 4.08
CA VAL A 138 8.79 25.84 5.41
C VAL A 138 7.71 26.73 6.07
N ASN A 139 7.31 27.81 5.43
CA ASN A 139 6.36 28.82 5.90
C ASN A 139 5.07 28.94 5.07
N SER A 140 4.83 28.12 4.04
CA SER A 140 3.56 28.16 3.29
C SER A 140 3.06 26.77 2.94
N LEU A 141 2.64 26.02 3.95
CA LEU A 141 1.66 24.93 3.78
C LEU A 141 0.30 25.54 3.38
N GLN A 142 0.21 26.12 2.21
CA GLN A 142 -1.05 26.36 1.52
C GLN A 142 -1.32 25.21 0.54
N SER A 143 -1.28 23.97 1.05
CA SER A 143 -2.14 22.95 0.50
C SER A 143 -3.53 23.29 1.03
N GLU A 144 -4.49 23.49 0.16
CA GLU A 144 -5.89 23.47 0.58
C GLU A 144 -6.25 22.05 0.99
N PHE A 145 -5.68 21.59 2.12
CA PHE A 145 -6.14 20.40 2.78
C PHE A 145 -7.42 20.77 3.51
N VAL A 146 -8.55 20.42 2.93
CA VAL A 146 -9.86 20.61 3.55
C VAL A 146 -10.20 19.35 4.32
N GLN A 147 -10.29 19.46 5.64
CA GLN A 147 -10.82 18.42 6.52
C GLN A 147 -12.12 18.92 7.14
N ARG A 148 -13.18 18.15 6.98
CA ARG A 148 -14.49 18.48 7.53
C ARG A 148 -15.06 17.27 8.26
N TYR A 149 -15.57 17.53 9.45
CA TYR A 149 -16.28 16.55 10.26
C TYR A 149 -17.76 16.93 10.31
N TRP A 150 -18.61 15.93 10.23
CA TRP A 150 -20.03 16.05 10.41
C TRP A 150 -20.47 15.14 11.55
N ASN A 151 -21.20 15.66 12.50
CA ASN A 151 -21.80 14.88 13.56
C ASN A 151 -23.11 14.21 13.12
N ALA A 152 -23.70 13.36 13.97
CA ALA A 152 -24.91 12.60 13.64
C ALA A 152 -26.11 13.51 13.35
N GLU A 153 -26.24 14.67 14.00
CA GLU A 153 -27.35 15.61 13.79
C GLU A 153 -27.23 16.28 12.41
N GLU A 154 -26.05 16.73 12.05
CA GLU A 154 -25.77 17.34 10.73
C GLU A 154 -25.99 16.34 9.59
N LEU A 155 -25.78 15.03 9.84
CA LEU A 155 -25.99 13.98 8.84
C LEU A 155 -27.45 13.62 8.61
N LYS A 156 -28.40 13.99 9.49
CA LYS A 156 -29.83 13.68 9.31
C LYS A 156 -30.39 14.29 8.03
N ASP A 157 -29.95 15.51 7.70
CA ASP A 157 -30.42 16.25 6.54
C ASP A 157 -29.47 16.18 5.35
N PHE A 158 -28.37 15.39 5.49
CA PHE A 158 -27.31 15.32 4.51
C PHE A 158 -27.71 14.38 3.36
N LYS A 159 -28.04 14.95 2.21
CA LYS A 159 -28.45 14.18 1.02
C LYS A 159 -27.35 14.00 0.00
N ASN A 160 -26.55 15.05 -0.25
CA ASN A 160 -25.53 15.06 -1.27
C ASN A 160 -24.29 15.81 -0.80
N LEU A 161 -23.11 15.33 -1.15
CA LEU A 161 -21.83 16.03 -1.04
C LEU A 161 -21.36 16.37 -2.45
N THR A 162 -21.25 17.64 -2.75
CA THR A 162 -20.64 18.09 -4.00
C THR A 162 -19.19 18.50 -3.70
N LEU A 163 -18.26 17.90 -4.41
CA LEU A 163 -16.85 18.25 -4.38
C LEU A 163 -16.49 18.89 -5.72
N GLU A 164 -15.99 20.10 -5.66
CA GLU A 164 -15.56 20.85 -6.84
C GLU A 164 -14.05 21.06 -6.78
N ASN A 165 -13.35 20.58 -7.80
CA ASN A 165 -11.92 20.83 -7.95
C ASN A 165 -11.74 22.09 -8.80
N GLN A 166 -11.29 23.17 -8.17
CA GLN A 166 -11.07 24.47 -8.82
C GLN A 166 -9.70 24.55 -9.52
N ASN A 167 -8.86 23.54 -9.38
CA ASN A 167 -7.53 23.50 -9.97
C ASN A 167 -7.50 22.52 -11.15
N ASP A 168 -6.62 22.76 -12.11
CA ASP A 168 -6.34 21.84 -13.23
C ASP A 168 -5.59 20.57 -12.79
N ASN A 169 -5.20 20.48 -11.53
CA ASN A 169 -4.48 19.33 -10.96
C ASN A 169 -5.44 18.29 -10.40
N ILE A 170 -4.97 17.05 -10.28
CA ILE A 170 -5.74 15.98 -9.65
C ILE A 170 -5.87 16.27 -8.15
N ALA A 171 -7.11 16.27 -7.64
CA ALA A 171 -7.40 16.32 -6.22
C ALA A 171 -7.60 14.92 -5.66
N TRP A 172 -7.08 14.69 -4.47
CA TRP A 172 -7.20 13.43 -3.74
C TRP A 172 -7.99 13.66 -2.47
N GLY A 173 -8.84 12.71 -2.12
CA GLY A 173 -9.60 12.80 -0.89
C GLY A 173 -10.16 11.45 -0.46
N GLY A 174 -10.61 11.38 0.78
CA GLY A 174 -11.31 10.24 1.34
C GLY A 174 -12.54 10.69 2.12
N LEU A 175 -13.61 9.95 1.98
CA LEU A 175 -14.82 10.13 2.77
C LEU A 175 -14.98 8.92 3.72
N PHE A 176 -14.93 9.19 5.02
CA PHE A 176 -15.05 8.16 6.05
C PHE A 176 -16.37 8.32 6.78
N ARG A 177 -17.15 7.24 6.85
CA ARG A 177 -18.37 7.16 7.65
C ARG A 177 -18.17 6.17 8.77
N GLN A 178 -18.38 6.62 10.01
CA GLN A 178 -18.34 5.76 11.19
C GLN A 178 -19.72 5.72 11.84
N TYR A 179 -20.19 4.52 12.16
CA TYR A 179 -21.46 4.30 12.82
C TYR A 179 -21.42 3.02 13.66
N PHE A 180 -22.30 2.93 14.63
CA PHE A 180 -22.48 1.72 15.44
C PHE A 180 -23.64 0.92 14.89
N VAL A 181 -23.48 -0.37 14.85
CA VAL A 181 -24.49 -1.34 14.41
C VAL A 181 -24.33 -2.61 15.23
N SER A 182 -25.44 -3.32 15.46
CA SER A 182 -25.40 -4.63 16.11
C SER A 182 -24.57 -5.61 15.25
N ILE A 183 -23.86 -6.51 15.90
CA ILE A 183 -22.92 -7.43 15.22
C ILE A 183 -23.61 -8.33 14.18
N ASP A 184 -24.87 -8.69 14.43
CA ASP A 184 -25.72 -9.49 13.55
C ASP A 184 -26.29 -8.70 12.36
N GLU A 185 -26.19 -7.37 12.38
CA GLU A 185 -26.59 -6.47 11.29
C GLU A 185 -25.43 -6.06 10.38
N VAL A 186 -24.19 -6.46 10.70
CA VAL A 186 -23.04 -6.18 9.86
C VAL A 186 -23.19 -6.89 8.52
N ARG A 187 -23.14 -6.13 7.42
CA ARG A 187 -23.29 -6.65 6.07
C ARG A 187 -21.93 -6.89 5.43
N LYS A 188 -21.84 -7.96 4.63
CA LYS A 188 -20.68 -8.21 3.79
C LYS A 188 -20.49 -7.02 2.84
N HIS A 189 -19.27 -6.54 2.76
CA HIS A 189 -18.88 -5.47 1.85
C HIS A 189 -17.98 -6.03 0.75
N GLU A 190 -18.26 -5.67 -0.50
CA GLU A 190 -17.42 -6.04 -1.63
C GLU A 190 -16.08 -5.29 -1.57
N SER A 191 -14.99 -6.04 -1.65
CA SER A 191 -13.62 -5.53 -1.67
C SER A 191 -12.75 -6.45 -2.54
N PRO A 192 -11.52 -6.03 -2.90
CA PRO A 192 -10.56 -6.92 -3.55
C PRO A 192 -10.21 -8.17 -2.74
N LEU A 193 -10.53 -8.17 -1.44
CA LEU A 193 -10.33 -9.28 -0.53
C LEU A 193 -11.68 -9.72 0.06
N ASN A 194 -12.09 -10.95 -0.20
CA ASN A 194 -13.29 -11.55 0.36
C ASN A 194 -12.94 -12.69 1.29
N VAL A 195 -13.76 -12.87 2.33
CA VAL A 195 -13.60 -13.96 3.29
C VAL A 195 -14.92 -14.71 3.41
N GLU A 196 -14.84 -16.04 3.33
CA GLU A 196 -15.93 -16.95 3.66
C GLU A 196 -15.54 -17.75 4.88
N ARG A 197 -16.49 -17.86 5.82
CA ARG A 197 -16.31 -18.56 7.09
C ARG A 197 -17.29 -19.69 7.21
N GLU A 198 -16.75 -20.89 7.43
CA GLU A 198 -17.52 -22.09 7.63
C GLU A 198 -17.10 -22.79 8.94
N LEU A 199 -18.06 -23.31 9.69
CA LEU A 199 -17.85 -24.03 10.93
C LEU A 199 -18.32 -25.46 10.80
N PHE A 200 -17.49 -26.38 11.26
CA PHE A 200 -17.74 -27.82 11.26
C PHE A 200 -17.53 -28.40 12.64
N VAL A 201 -18.37 -29.32 13.04
CA VAL A 201 -18.16 -30.09 14.26
C VAL A 201 -17.38 -31.35 13.93
N GLU A 202 -16.27 -31.58 14.61
CA GLU A 202 -15.51 -32.81 14.47
C GLU A 202 -16.23 -33.94 15.20
N ARG A 203 -16.55 -35.01 14.49
CA ARG A 203 -17.14 -36.25 15.01
C ARG A 203 -16.20 -37.40 14.73
N ASN A 204 -16.29 -38.43 15.58
CA ASN A 204 -15.50 -39.66 15.44
C ASN A 204 -16.42 -40.87 15.30
N ASP A 205 -16.08 -41.76 14.41
CA ASP A 205 -16.67 -43.06 14.25
C ASP A 205 -15.59 -44.16 14.14
N GLU A 206 -15.99 -45.38 13.81
CA GLU A 206 -15.08 -46.54 13.69
C GLU A 206 -14.06 -46.36 12.53
N ASN A 207 -14.31 -45.44 11.58
CA ASN A 207 -13.47 -45.15 10.43
C ASN A 207 -12.55 -43.92 10.64
N GLY A 208 -12.71 -43.20 11.75
CA GLY A 208 -11.90 -42.04 12.09
C GLY A 208 -12.69 -40.76 12.32
N SER A 209 -11.99 -39.63 12.27
CA SER A 209 -12.59 -38.30 12.42
C SER A 209 -13.18 -37.77 11.11
N TYR A 210 -14.37 -37.20 11.16
CA TYR A 210 -15.02 -36.52 10.05
C TYR A 210 -15.66 -35.22 10.49
N LEU A 211 -15.91 -34.31 9.53
CA LEU A 211 -16.44 -32.97 9.79
C LEU A 211 -17.91 -32.91 9.37
N VAL A 212 -18.77 -32.40 10.26
CA VAL A 212 -20.20 -32.18 10.02
C VAL A 212 -20.47 -30.68 10.07
N PRO A 213 -21.12 -30.07 9.05
CA PRO A 213 -21.46 -28.66 9.09
C PRO A 213 -22.24 -28.31 10.36
N ILE A 214 -21.89 -27.19 11.02
CA ILE A 214 -22.50 -26.80 12.29
C ILE A 214 -24.04 -26.63 12.19
N LYS A 215 -24.54 -26.31 10.99
CA LYS A 215 -25.99 -26.16 10.74
C LYS A 215 -26.75 -27.48 10.73
N GLU A 216 -26.06 -28.61 10.62
CA GLU A 216 -26.63 -29.93 10.51
C GLU A 216 -26.58 -30.73 11.82
N THR A 217 -25.99 -30.14 12.88
CA THR A 217 -25.84 -30.81 14.18
C THR A 217 -26.01 -29.84 15.34
N GLU A 218 -26.47 -30.37 16.48
CA GLU A 218 -26.49 -29.60 17.73
C GLU A 218 -25.12 -29.59 18.38
N LEU A 219 -24.70 -28.41 18.85
CA LEU A 219 -23.48 -28.25 19.64
C LEU A 219 -23.70 -28.68 21.10
N LYS A 220 -22.71 -29.40 21.63
CA LYS A 220 -22.66 -29.75 23.04
C LYS A 220 -21.37 -29.24 23.67
N VAL A 221 -21.39 -28.98 24.97
CA VAL A 221 -20.19 -28.65 25.73
C VAL A 221 -19.17 -29.79 25.56
N GLY A 222 -17.93 -29.44 25.24
CA GLY A 222 -16.86 -30.35 24.91
C GLY A 222 -16.70 -30.68 23.42
N ASP A 223 -17.65 -30.32 22.58
CA ASP A 223 -17.50 -30.50 21.14
C ASP A 223 -16.30 -29.67 20.60
N LYS A 224 -15.54 -30.30 19.71
CA LYS A 224 -14.50 -29.60 18.92
C LYS A 224 -15.08 -29.09 17.62
N VAL A 225 -14.95 -27.81 17.41
CA VAL A 225 -15.40 -27.12 16.20
C VAL A 225 -14.17 -26.69 15.39
N VAL A 226 -14.17 -27.02 14.11
CA VAL A 226 -13.16 -26.56 13.13
C VAL A 226 -13.75 -25.37 12.39
N VAL A 227 -13.03 -24.27 12.41
CA VAL A 227 -13.35 -23.06 11.66
C VAL A 227 -12.48 -23.02 10.41
N ASN A 228 -13.10 -23.00 9.24
CA ASN A 228 -12.44 -22.82 7.96
C ASN A 228 -12.70 -21.40 7.47
N LEU A 229 -11.63 -20.71 7.12
CA LEU A 229 -11.65 -19.37 6.54
C LEU A 229 -11.09 -19.45 5.13
N THR A 230 -11.94 -19.24 4.13
CA THR A 230 -11.52 -19.14 2.72
C THR A 230 -11.32 -17.68 2.39
N ILE A 231 -10.10 -17.33 2.02
CA ILE A 231 -9.67 -15.97 1.63
C ILE A 231 -9.60 -15.93 0.12
N GLU A 232 -10.36 -15.06 -0.52
CA GLU A 232 -10.31 -14.84 -1.96
C GLU A 232 -9.75 -13.46 -2.27
N ALA A 233 -8.54 -13.43 -2.84
CA ALA A 233 -7.86 -12.21 -3.25
C ALA A 233 -7.96 -12.02 -4.77
N SER A 234 -8.50 -10.87 -5.24
CA SER A 234 -8.60 -10.55 -6.67
C SER A 234 -7.28 -10.13 -7.30
N GLN A 235 -6.26 -9.87 -6.50
CA GLN A 235 -4.91 -9.46 -6.87
C GLN A 235 -3.94 -9.77 -5.72
N ASP A 236 -2.63 -9.73 -5.97
CA ASP A 236 -1.62 -9.86 -4.92
C ASP A 236 -1.77 -8.72 -3.90
N MET A 237 -1.68 -9.05 -2.62
CA MET A 237 -1.82 -8.11 -1.51
C MET A 237 -0.74 -8.34 -0.46
N GLU A 238 -0.30 -7.26 0.16
CA GLU A 238 0.72 -7.29 1.22
C GLU A 238 0.13 -6.80 2.55
N PHE A 239 0.68 -7.30 3.64
CA PHE A 239 0.35 -6.91 5.02
C PHE A 239 -1.16 -7.04 5.33
N VAL A 240 -1.72 -8.19 4.97
CA VAL A 240 -3.14 -8.48 5.21
C VAL A 240 -3.33 -8.94 6.65
N PHE A 241 -4.30 -8.32 7.33
CA PHE A 241 -4.78 -8.74 8.63
C PHE A 241 -6.20 -9.28 8.54
N LEU A 242 -6.37 -10.56 8.86
CA LEU A 242 -7.68 -11.20 8.99
C LEU A 242 -8.01 -11.35 10.47
N LYS A 243 -9.14 -10.78 10.88
CA LYS A 243 -9.67 -10.86 12.24
C LYS A 243 -10.95 -11.66 12.22
N ASP A 244 -10.95 -12.83 12.86
CA ASP A 244 -12.14 -13.67 13.01
C ASP A 244 -12.67 -13.60 14.45
N LEU A 245 -13.85 -12.99 14.61
CA LEU A 245 -14.48 -12.84 15.92
C LEU A 245 -15.04 -14.17 16.40
N ARG A 246 -14.95 -14.40 17.69
CA ARG A 246 -15.32 -15.66 18.34
C ARG A 246 -16.44 -15.45 19.35
N ALA A 247 -17.42 -16.36 19.37
CA ALA A 247 -18.44 -16.37 20.40
C ALA A 247 -17.84 -16.67 21.79
N ALA A 248 -18.41 -16.10 22.83
CA ALA A 248 -17.92 -16.24 24.21
C ALA A 248 -18.04 -17.66 24.79
N CYS A 249 -18.69 -18.59 24.08
CA CYS A 249 -18.75 -20.01 24.43
C CYS A 249 -17.61 -20.83 23.81
N PHE A 250 -16.74 -20.23 23.00
CA PHE A 250 -15.68 -20.93 22.31
C PHE A 250 -14.31 -20.61 22.89
N GLU A 251 -13.51 -21.63 23.12
CA GLU A 251 -12.12 -21.53 23.55
C GLU A 251 -11.19 -22.18 22.51
N PRO A 252 -10.07 -21.53 22.12
CA PRO A 252 -9.14 -22.09 21.16
C PRO A 252 -8.48 -23.38 21.69
N THR A 253 -8.32 -24.38 20.82
CA THR A 253 -7.54 -25.58 21.16
C THR A 253 -6.05 -25.28 21.30
N GLU A 254 -5.54 -24.32 20.54
CA GLU A 254 -4.18 -23.81 20.61
C GLU A 254 -4.17 -22.43 21.26
N GLN A 255 -3.54 -22.33 22.42
CA GLN A 255 -3.51 -21.07 23.16
C GLN A 255 -2.31 -20.17 22.81
N MET A 256 -1.24 -20.74 22.26
CA MET A 256 -0.03 -19.99 21.94
C MET A 256 -0.08 -19.42 20.54
N SER A 257 0.22 -18.13 20.45
CA SER A 257 0.43 -17.44 19.18
C SER A 257 1.74 -17.91 18.53
N ARG A 258 1.71 -18.19 17.22
CA ARG A 258 2.89 -18.67 16.49
C ARG A 258 2.80 -18.45 14.98
N TYR A 259 3.95 -18.59 14.32
CA TYR A 259 3.99 -18.70 12.86
C TYR A 259 3.47 -20.06 12.40
N LYS A 260 2.70 -20.03 11.32
CA LYS A 260 2.15 -21.21 10.64
C LYS A 260 2.39 -21.12 9.14
N TYR A 261 2.31 -22.27 8.48
CA TYR A 261 2.31 -22.40 7.04
C TYR A 261 1.13 -23.26 6.62
N SER A 262 0.28 -22.75 5.75
CA SER A 262 -0.86 -23.47 5.19
C SER A 262 -1.18 -22.88 3.81
N ASP A 263 -1.56 -23.77 2.89
CA ASP A 263 -2.03 -23.41 1.56
C ASP A 263 -1.09 -22.41 0.82
N GLY A 264 0.22 -22.68 0.88
CA GLY A 264 1.23 -21.84 0.22
C GLY A 264 1.57 -20.53 0.93
N MET A 265 0.93 -20.23 2.07
CA MET A 265 1.12 -18.96 2.79
C MET A 265 1.81 -19.16 4.13
N PHE A 266 2.75 -18.27 4.45
CA PHE A 266 3.24 -18.05 5.80
C PHE A 266 2.40 -16.98 6.48
N TYR A 267 2.02 -17.22 7.72
CA TYR A 267 1.27 -16.25 8.52
C TYR A 267 1.56 -16.40 10.02
N TYR A 268 1.43 -15.30 10.73
CA TYR A 268 1.44 -15.34 12.19
C TYR A 268 0.00 -15.43 12.70
N GLN A 269 -0.30 -16.53 13.42
CA GLN A 269 -1.59 -16.72 14.09
C GLN A 269 -1.50 -16.19 15.51
N SER A 270 -2.35 -15.24 15.84
CA SER A 270 -2.46 -14.64 17.17
C SER A 270 -3.77 -15.07 17.81
N ASN A 271 -3.71 -15.41 19.08
CA ASN A 271 -4.86 -15.75 19.89
C ASN A 271 -5.20 -14.59 20.84
N SER A 272 -6.44 -14.12 20.80
CA SER A 272 -6.99 -13.10 21.70
C SER A 272 -8.25 -13.64 22.38
N ASP A 273 -8.71 -12.99 23.43
CA ASP A 273 -9.90 -13.42 24.18
C ASP A 273 -11.17 -13.41 23.30
N THR A 274 -11.27 -12.52 22.34
CA THR A 274 -12.48 -12.30 21.54
C THR A 274 -12.33 -12.66 20.07
N PHE A 275 -11.13 -12.91 19.59
CA PHE A 275 -10.88 -13.19 18.16
C PHE A 275 -9.62 -14.03 17.94
N MET A 276 -9.55 -14.65 16.76
CA MET A 276 -8.32 -15.16 16.15
C MET A 276 -7.83 -14.17 15.14
N GLY A 277 -6.55 -13.78 15.23
CA GLY A 277 -5.90 -12.88 14.28
C GLY A 277 -4.92 -13.64 13.39
N PHE A 278 -4.92 -13.36 12.11
CA PHE A 278 -3.99 -13.92 11.14
C PHE A 278 -3.30 -12.77 10.40
N TYR A 279 -1.99 -12.73 10.48
CA TYR A 279 -1.16 -11.69 9.88
C TYR A 279 -0.36 -12.31 8.74
N PHE A 280 -0.61 -11.86 7.53
CA PHE A 280 0.07 -12.31 6.32
C PHE A 280 0.95 -11.19 5.79
N ASP A 281 2.23 -11.48 5.55
CA ASP A 281 3.11 -10.54 4.84
C ASP A 281 2.67 -10.41 3.38
N ASN A 282 2.30 -11.54 2.76
CA ASN A 282 1.82 -11.61 1.39
C ASN A 282 0.64 -12.56 1.24
N VAL A 283 -0.37 -12.16 0.46
CA VAL A 283 -1.47 -13.00 -0.02
C VAL A 283 -1.50 -12.87 -1.54
N THR A 284 -1.20 -13.96 -2.24
CA THR A 284 -1.23 -13.98 -3.71
C THR A 284 -2.65 -13.98 -4.24
N GLN A 285 -2.83 -13.52 -5.48
CA GLN A 285 -4.11 -13.62 -6.18
C GLN A 285 -4.61 -15.06 -6.19
N GLY A 286 -5.87 -15.27 -5.83
CA GLY A 286 -6.50 -16.60 -5.82
C GLY A 286 -7.30 -16.88 -4.55
N LYS A 287 -7.62 -18.16 -4.37
CA LYS A 287 -8.31 -18.67 -3.17
C LYS A 287 -7.31 -19.38 -2.27
N HIS A 288 -7.35 -19.03 -1.00
CA HIS A 288 -6.49 -19.59 0.03
C HIS A 288 -7.32 -20.00 1.23
N GLN A 289 -6.87 -21.00 1.96
CA GLN A 289 -7.58 -21.51 3.12
C GLN A 289 -6.68 -21.56 4.37
N VAL A 290 -7.23 -21.04 5.46
CA VAL A 290 -6.66 -21.23 6.80
C VAL A 290 -7.70 -21.82 7.72
N SER A 291 -7.29 -22.65 8.66
CA SER A 291 -8.19 -23.27 9.61
C SER A 291 -7.63 -23.28 11.02
N TYR A 292 -8.54 -23.28 12.00
CA TYR A 292 -8.20 -23.46 13.40
C TYR A 292 -9.34 -24.17 14.13
N SER A 293 -9.07 -24.67 15.31
CA SER A 293 -10.04 -25.43 16.11
C SER A 293 -10.33 -24.75 17.44
N ILE A 294 -11.56 -24.89 17.89
CA ILE A 294 -12.08 -24.37 19.15
C ILE A 294 -12.93 -25.42 19.87
N TYR A 295 -13.02 -25.32 21.19
CA TYR A 295 -13.91 -26.14 22.00
C TYR A 295 -15.14 -25.33 22.42
N VAL A 296 -16.30 -26.00 22.48
CA VAL A 296 -17.52 -25.48 23.09
C VAL A 296 -17.43 -25.60 24.61
N THR A 297 -17.52 -24.49 25.34
CA THR A 297 -17.34 -24.45 26.80
C THR A 297 -18.60 -24.12 27.58
N LYS A 298 -19.66 -23.60 26.92
CA LYS A 298 -20.89 -23.16 27.57
C LYS A 298 -22.12 -23.48 26.73
N GLU A 299 -23.21 -23.83 27.41
CA GLU A 299 -24.55 -24.05 26.83
C GLU A 299 -25.38 -22.77 26.98
N LEU A 300 -25.53 -21.98 25.97
CA LEU A 300 -26.42 -20.82 25.85
C LEU A 300 -26.45 -20.36 24.39
N SER A 301 -27.33 -19.41 24.08
CA SER A 301 -27.32 -18.77 22.76
C SER A 301 -26.31 -17.64 22.75
N PHE A 302 -25.35 -17.69 21.83
CA PHE A 302 -24.31 -16.68 21.66
C PHE A 302 -24.25 -16.18 20.23
N SER A 303 -23.95 -14.90 20.06
CA SER A 303 -23.58 -14.37 18.74
C SER A 303 -22.20 -14.89 18.34
N ASN A 304 -22.10 -15.41 17.11
CA ASN A 304 -20.86 -16.05 16.65
C ASN A 304 -19.86 -15.07 16.01
N GLY A 305 -20.21 -13.78 15.90
CA GLY A 305 -19.35 -12.81 15.25
C GLY A 305 -19.20 -13.03 13.75
N TYR A 306 -18.18 -12.40 13.18
CA TYR A 306 -17.84 -12.46 11.74
C TYR A 306 -16.31 -12.37 11.55
N ALA A 307 -15.85 -12.73 10.36
CA ALA A 307 -14.47 -12.56 9.92
C ALA A 307 -14.36 -11.37 8.94
#